data_a7bd25568ab0a8f533c2a327bacc92f8
#
_entry.id   a7bd25568ab0a8f533c2a327bacc92f8
#
_cell.length_a   1.000
_cell.length_b   1.000
_cell.length_c   1.000
_cell.angle_alpha   90.00
_cell.angle_beta   90.00
_cell.angle_gamma   90.00
#
_symmetry.space_group_name_H-M   'P 1'
#
loop_
_entity.id
_entity.type
_entity.pdbx_description
1 polymer ?
#
loop_
_entity_poly.entity_id
_entity_poly.type
_entity_poly.pdbx_seq_one_letter_code
_entity_poly.pdbx_strand_id
1 'polypeptide(L)'
;MAEIFTIALIWSTIRLSTPLILAALGGLFSERSGVINIALEGMMLAGAFTAAAVTHSAGNPFVGLLAGMGAGMFVAAIHAVACIRYRADQVVTGTAINILMLGMPPFLSGAFFLSSGSTPQIPKDHLLPQSPVVIAIALLVLVAVI
;
A
#
# COMPACT_ATOMS: atom_id res chain seq x y z
N MET A 1 -31.34 -5.00 16.49
CA MET A 1 -30.01 -4.43 16.78
C MET A 1 -28.92 -5.47 17.08
N ALA A 2 -29.28 -6.73 17.38
CA ALA A 2 -28.30 -7.79 17.63
C ALA A 2 -27.61 -8.35 16.36
N GLU A 3 -28.11 -8.06 15.16
CA GLU A 3 -27.56 -8.56 13.89
C GLU A 3 -26.39 -7.73 13.33
N ILE A 4 -26.03 -6.64 13.99
CA ILE A 4 -24.93 -5.76 13.55
C ILE A 4 -23.56 -6.42 13.85
N PHE A 5 -23.48 -7.27 14.85
CA PHE A 5 -22.27 -8.02 15.20
C PHE A 5 -22.25 -9.41 14.56
N THR A 6 -22.31 -9.45 13.25
CA THR A 6 -22.20 -10.69 12.50
C THR A 6 -20.73 -11.06 12.32
N ILE A 7 -20.43 -12.36 12.26
CA ILE A 7 -19.10 -12.88 11.91
C ILE A 7 -18.53 -12.20 10.63
N ALA A 8 -19.41 -11.86 9.69
CA ALA A 8 -19.06 -11.13 8.46
C ALA A 8 -18.48 -9.72 8.76
N LEU A 9 -18.98 -9.03 9.79
CA LEU A 9 -18.45 -7.72 10.18
C LEU A 9 -17.01 -7.86 10.72
N ILE A 10 -16.77 -8.86 11.57
CA ILE A 10 -15.43 -9.13 12.14
C ILE A 10 -14.44 -9.44 11.02
N TRP A 11 -14.81 -10.32 10.08
CA TRP A 11 -13.97 -10.64 8.91
C TRP A 11 -13.67 -9.42 8.04
N SER A 12 -14.68 -8.59 7.79
CA SER A 12 -14.49 -7.36 7.00
C SER A 12 -13.56 -6.39 7.72
N THR A 13 -13.69 -6.24 9.04
CA THR A 13 -12.83 -5.36 9.84
C THR A 13 -11.38 -5.83 9.81
N ILE A 14 -11.12 -7.12 10.04
CA ILE A 14 -9.77 -7.70 9.99
C ILE A 14 -9.14 -7.51 8.61
N ARG A 15 -9.93 -7.75 7.56
CA ARG A 15 -9.48 -7.59 6.18
C ARG A 15 -9.08 -6.15 5.85
N LEU A 16 -9.90 -5.17 6.25
CA LEU A 16 -9.63 -3.76 6.01
C LEU A 16 -8.50 -3.22 6.89
N SER A 17 -8.29 -3.78 8.08
CA SER A 17 -7.22 -3.39 8.99
C SER A 17 -5.84 -3.90 8.53
N THR A 18 -5.77 -5.01 7.78
CA THR A 18 -4.49 -5.63 7.38
C THR A 18 -3.54 -4.64 6.69
N PRO A 19 -3.91 -3.90 5.64
CA PRO A 19 -3.00 -2.96 4.99
C PRO A 19 -2.60 -1.81 5.92
N LEU A 20 -3.49 -1.37 6.80
CA LEU A 20 -3.18 -0.31 7.78
C LEU A 20 -2.16 -0.78 8.82
N ILE A 21 -2.30 -2.01 9.30
CA ILE A 21 -1.33 -2.61 10.24
C ILE A 21 0.05 -2.73 9.58
N LEU A 22 0.13 -3.19 8.34
CA LEU A 22 1.40 -3.30 7.61
C LEU A 22 2.04 -1.93 7.38
N ALA A 23 1.24 -0.91 7.03
CA ALA A 23 1.72 0.46 6.89
C ALA A 23 2.22 1.04 8.22
N ALA A 24 1.48 0.82 9.31
CA ALA A 24 1.89 1.25 10.65
C ALA A 24 3.20 0.60 11.10
N LEU A 25 3.41 -0.68 10.80
CA LEU A 25 4.68 -1.36 11.05
C LEU A 25 5.82 -0.75 10.25
N GLY A 26 5.60 -0.46 8.96
CA GLY A 26 6.58 0.24 8.12
C GLY A 26 6.94 1.62 8.70
N GLY A 27 5.94 2.36 9.18
CA GLY A 27 6.11 3.64 9.87
C GLY A 27 6.94 3.51 11.14
N LEU A 28 6.66 2.51 11.97
CA LEU A 28 7.38 2.23 13.21
C LEU A 28 8.88 1.97 12.96
N PHE A 29 9.22 1.18 11.93
CA PHE A 29 10.62 0.96 11.55
C PHE A 29 11.30 2.26 11.08
N SER A 30 10.60 3.08 10.31
CA SER A 30 11.10 4.37 9.86
C SER A 30 11.36 5.30 11.05
N GLU A 31 10.42 5.42 11.96
CA GLU A 31 10.57 6.27 13.16
C GLU A 31 11.72 5.81 14.07
N ARG A 32 11.91 4.49 14.23
CA ARG A 32 13.05 3.95 14.97
C ARG A 32 14.40 4.28 14.32
N SER A 33 14.44 4.50 13.01
CA SER A 33 15.64 4.95 12.30
C SER A 33 15.87 6.47 12.39
N GLY A 34 14.97 7.22 13.03
CA GLY A 34 15.05 8.67 13.18
C GLY A 34 14.41 9.47 12.03
N VAL A 35 13.70 8.80 11.13
CA VAL A 35 12.98 9.44 10.03
C VAL A 35 11.48 9.24 10.21
N ILE A 36 10.75 10.34 10.44
CA ILE A 36 9.29 10.31 10.52
C ILE A 36 8.72 10.15 9.10
N ASN A 37 8.06 9.03 8.85
CA ASN A 37 7.51 8.74 7.52
C ASN A 37 6.03 9.10 7.41
N ILE A 38 5.74 10.34 7.02
CA ILE A 38 4.37 10.80 6.74
C ILE A 38 3.91 10.37 5.33
N ALA A 39 4.84 9.94 4.45
CA ALA A 39 4.53 9.54 3.07
C ALA A 39 3.89 8.15 2.93
N LEU A 40 3.51 7.49 4.02
CA LEU A 40 2.98 6.12 4.00
C LEU A 40 1.74 5.98 3.12
N GLU A 41 0.85 6.97 3.13
CA GLU A 41 -0.35 6.98 2.27
C GLU A 41 0.03 6.97 0.79
N GLY A 42 0.95 7.84 0.39
CA GLY A 42 1.46 7.87 -0.98
C GLY A 42 2.17 6.59 -1.41
N MET A 43 2.93 5.97 -0.50
CA MET A 43 3.59 4.68 -0.75
C MET A 43 2.56 3.56 -0.95
N MET A 44 1.49 3.55 -0.14
CA MET A 44 0.39 2.59 -0.29
C MET A 44 -0.34 2.78 -1.62
N LEU A 45 -0.63 4.03 -2.02
CA LEU A 45 -1.30 4.32 -3.29
C LEU A 45 -0.45 3.91 -4.48
N ALA A 46 0.85 4.23 -4.47
CA ALA A 46 1.79 3.80 -5.51
C ALA A 46 1.86 2.27 -5.62
N GLY A 47 1.99 1.60 -4.49
CA GLY A 47 2.03 0.14 -4.42
C GLY A 47 0.75 -0.51 -4.91
N ALA A 48 -0.41 -0.03 -4.45
CA ALA A 48 -1.71 -0.56 -4.82
C ALA A 48 -2.00 -0.39 -6.33
N PHE A 49 -1.73 0.80 -6.87
CA PHE A 49 -1.89 1.06 -8.31
C PHE A 49 -0.99 0.15 -9.15
N THR A 50 0.30 0.08 -8.82
CA THR A 50 1.26 -0.73 -9.58
C THR A 50 0.94 -2.22 -9.48
N ALA A 51 0.56 -2.71 -8.30
CA ALA A 51 0.13 -4.10 -8.13
C ALA A 51 -1.09 -4.42 -9.00
N ALA A 52 -2.10 -3.56 -9.01
CA ALA A 52 -3.30 -3.74 -9.82
C ALA A 52 -2.99 -3.69 -11.32
N ALA A 53 -2.23 -2.69 -11.77
CA ALA A 53 -1.88 -2.51 -13.17
C ALA A 53 -1.06 -3.69 -13.71
N VAL A 54 -0.05 -4.15 -12.96
CA VAL A 54 0.79 -5.28 -13.36
C VAL A 54 0.03 -6.59 -13.28
N THR A 55 -0.82 -6.81 -12.28
CA THR A 55 -1.66 -8.02 -12.22
C THR A 55 -2.60 -8.09 -13.40
N HIS A 56 -3.21 -6.96 -13.79
CA HIS A 56 -4.10 -6.91 -14.94
C HIS A 56 -3.36 -7.24 -16.25
N SER A 57 -2.15 -6.72 -16.45
CA SER A 57 -1.38 -6.92 -17.68
C SER A 57 -0.68 -8.30 -17.74
N ALA A 58 -0.13 -8.77 -16.61
CA ALA A 58 0.62 -10.03 -16.55
C ALA A 58 -0.25 -11.26 -16.28
N GLY A 59 -1.51 -11.07 -15.83
CA GLY A 59 -2.41 -12.17 -15.45
C GLY A 59 -1.95 -12.97 -14.23
N ASN A 60 -0.93 -12.50 -13.50
CA ASN A 60 -0.33 -13.20 -12.37
C ASN A 60 -0.27 -12.29 -11.13
N PRO A 61 -1.01 -12.62 -10.06
CA PRO A 61 -1.07 -11.78 -8.86
C PRO A 61 0.24 -11.71 -8.08
N PHE A 62 1.11 -12.72 -8.17
CA PHE A 62 2.41 -12.67 -7.49
C PHE A 62 3.37 -11.68 -8.15
N VAL A 63 3.34 -11.58 -9.48
CA VAL A 63 4.11 -10.57 -10.22
C VAL A 63 3.60 -9.17 -9.87
N GLY A 64 2.28 -8.99 -9.79
CA GLY A 64 1.67 -7.75 -9.33
C GLY A 64 2.07 -7.37 -7.91
N LEU A 65 2.09 -8.33 -6.99
CA LEU A 65 2.53 -8.11 -5.61
C LEU A 65 3.98 -7.62 -5.55
N LEU A 66 4.90 -8.30 -6.25
CA LEU A 66 6.31 -7.91 -6.30
C LEU A 66 6.51 -6.52 -6.92
N ALA A 67 5.77 -6.22 -7.98
CA ALA A 67 5.80 -4.90 -8.61
C ALA A 67 5.28 -3.81 -7.66
N GLY A 68 4.20 -4.06 -6.93
CA GLY A 68 3.66 -3.15 -5.93
C GLY A 68 4.64 -2.90 -4.78
N MET A 69 5.31 -3.94 -4.28
CA MET A 69 6.37 -3.82 -3.29
C MET A 69 7.53 -2.97 -3.81
N GLY A 70 7.95 -3.20 -5.06
CA GLY A 70 9.00 -2.42 -5.73
C GLY A 70 8.63 -0.93 -5.86
N ALA A 71 7.39 -0.63 -6.25
CA ALA A 71 6.91 0.75 -6.35
C ALA A 71 6.87 1.45 -4.99
N GLY A 72 6.36 0.78 -3.96
CA GLY A 72 6.38 1.31 -2.59
C GLY A 72 7.80 1.59 -2.10
N MET A 73 8.74 0.65 -2.31
CA MET A 73 10.15 0.83 -1.96
C MET A 73 10.80 1.98 -2.74
N PHE A 74 10.45 2.16 -4.02
CA PHE A 74 10.97 3.25 -4.83
C PHE A 74 10.55 4.62 -4.28
N VAL A 75 9.27 4.78 -3.94
CA VAL A 75 8.77 6.01 -3.32
C VAL A 75 9.40 6.23 -1.94
N ALA A 76 9.57 5.17 -1.15
CA ALA A 76 10.25 5.21 0.15
C ALA A 76 11.72 5.65 0.01
N ALA A 77 12.42 5.16 -1.02
CA ALA A 77 13.80 5.57 -1.31
C ALA A 77 13.89 7.06 -1.67
N ILE A 78 12.95 7.60 -2.45
CA ILE A 78 12.89 9.03 -2.75
C ILE A 78 12.73 9.83 -1.45
N HIS A 79 11.79 9.45 -0.58
CA HIS A 79 11.59 10.10 0.71
C HIS A 79 12.85 10.04 1.59
N ALA A 80 13.46 8.85 1.70
CA ALA A 80 14.68 8.66 2.49
C ALA A 80 15.85 9.50 1.98
N VAL A 81 16.07 9.55 0.67
CA VAL A 81 17.13 10.37 0.06
C VAL A 81 16.89 11.86 0.33
N ALA A 82 15.65 12.32 0.19
CA ALA A 82 15.30 13.71 0.47
C ALA A 82 15.58 14.07 1.95
N CYS A 83 15.14 13.25 2.88
CA CYS A 83 15.27 13.52 4.32
C CYS A 83 16.68 13.30 4.84
N ILE A 84 17.37 12.23 4.41
CA ILE A 84 18.69 11.86 4.96
C ILE A 84 19.81 12.59 4.21
N ARG A 85 19.83 12.53 2.88
CA ARG A 85 20.92 13.09 2.08
C ARG A 85 20.82 14.60 1.94
N TYR A 86 19.61 15.10 1.68
CA TYR A 86 19.38 16.53 1.47
C TYR A 86 18.89 17.25 2.73
N ARG A 87 18.64 16.54 3.83
CA ARG A 87 18.15 17.09 5.11
C ARG A 87 16.88 17.91 4.94
N ALA A 88 16.04 17.53 3.97
CA ALA A 88 14.74 18.17 3.78
C ALA A 88 13.82 17.90 4.98
N ASP A 89 12.90 18.81 5.21
CA ASP A 89 11.89 18.62 6.24
C ASP A 89 11.04 17.38 5.92
N GLN A 90 10.93 16.48 6.90
CA GLN A 90 10.29 15.18 6.75
C GLN A 90 8.78 15.32 6.54
N VAL A 91 8.15 16.28 7.20
CA VAL A 91 6.71 16.53 7.11
C VAL A 91 6.38 17.10 5.72
N VAL A 92 7.14 18.08 5.28
CA VAL A 92 6.94 18.72 3.97
C VAL A 92 7.16 17.72 2.85
N THR A 93 8.24 16.94 2.91
CA THR A 93 8.55 15.93 1.89
C THR A 93 7.49 14.82 1.86
N GLY A 94 7.06 14.34 3.03
CA GLY A 94 6.03 13.31 3.14
C GLY A 94 4.69 13.77 2.59
N THR A 95 4.26 14.97 2.95
CA THR A 95 3.03 15.57 2.45
C THR A 95 3.06 15.80 0.93
N ALA A 96 4.20 16.25 0.39
CA ALA A 96 4.37 16.43 -1.04
C ALA A 96 4.24 15.10 -1.81
N ILE A 97 4.82 14.02 -1.27
CA ILE A 97 4.68 12.66 -1.84
C ILE A 97 3.22 12.21 -1.81
N ASN A 98 2.50 12.42 -0.70
CA ASN A 98 1.09 12.04 -0.61
C ASN A 98 0.24 12.78 -1.65
N ILE A 99 0.42 14.11 -1.79
CA ILE A 99 -0.30 14.91 -2.79
C ILE A 99 0.02 14.41 -4.21
N LEU A 100 1.30 14.15 -4.51
CA LEU A 100 1.72 13.62 -5.81
C LEU A 100 1.03 12.28 -6.10
N MET A 101 1.02 11.38 -5.13
CA MET A 101 0.45 10.04 -5.29
C MET A 101 -1.08 10.02 -5.28
N LEU A 102 -1.76 11.06 -4.81
CA LEU A 102 -3.20 11.21 -5.02
C LEU A 102 -3.56 11.47 -6.49
N GLY A 103 -2.72 12.19 -7.22
CA GLY A 103 -2.93 12.51 -8.63
C GLY A 103 -2.37 11.50 -9.63
N MET A 104 -1.23 10.88 -9.30
CA MET A 104 -0.52 9.98 -10.22
C MET A 104 -1.32 8.74 -10.65
N PRO A 105 -1.90 7.93 -9.76
CA PRO A 105 -2.66 6.75 -10.15
C PRO A 105 -3.85 7.03 -11.05
N PRO A 106 -4.73 8.01 -10.79
CA PRO A 106 -5.80 8.37 -11.70
C PRO A 106 -5.31 8.83 -13.08
N PHE A 107 -4.25 9.64 -13.11
CA PHE A 107 -3.65 10.12 -14.34
C PHE A 107 -3.08 8.96 -15.19
N LEU A 108 -2.29 8.08 -14.57
CA LEU A 108 -1.72 6.92 -15.24
C LEU A 108 -2.79 5.91 -15.66
N SER A 109 -3.87 5.76 -14.87
CA SER A 109 -5.01 4.91 -15.24
C SER A 109 -5.71 5.43 -16.50
N GLY A 110 -5.88 6.74 -16.60
CA GLY A 110 -6.40 7.37 -17.82
C GLY A 110 -5.50 7.16 -19.03
N ALA A 111 -4.18 7.29 -18.84
CA ALA A 111 -3.19 7.18 -19.91
C ALA A 111 -3.02 5.73 -20.42
N PHE A 112 -2.98 4.74 -19.52
CA PHE A 112 -2.69 3.34 -19.89
C PHE A 112 -3.95 2.51 -20.17
N PHE A 113 -5.04 2.77 -19.46
CA PHE A 113 -6.24 1.93 -19.52
C PHE A 113 -7.45 2.64 -20.10
N LEU A 114 -7.33 3.92 -20.52
CA LEU A 114 -8.43 4.76 -21.00
C LEU A 114 -9.61 4.81 -20.02
N SER A 115 -9.34 4.59 -18.75
CA SER A 115 -10.31 4.53 -17.67
C SER A 115 -10.22 5.78 -16.81
N SER A 116 -11.32 6.47 -16.59
CA SER A 116 -11.34 7.69 -15.78
C SER A 116 -11.28 7.36 -14.29
N GLY A 117 -10.07 7.40 -13.72
CA GLY A 117 -9.86 7.42 -12.27
C GLY A 117 -9.76 6.09 -11.54
N SER A 118 -9.94 4.95 -12.23
CA SER A 118 -9.79 3.63 -11.62
C SER A 118 -9.07 2.65 -12.55
N THR A 119 -8.34 1.70 -11.97
CA THR A 119 -7.80 0.56 -12.71
C THR A 119 -8.93 -0.36 -13.18
N PRO A 120 -8.79 -1.03 -14.35
CA PRO A 120 -9.75 -2.04 -14.79
C PRO A 120 -9.96 -3.12 -13.74
N GLN A 121 -11.16 -3.71 -13.70
CA GLN A 121 -11.43 -4.81 -12.78
C GLN A 121 -10.57 -6.01 -13.13
N ILE A 122 -9.88 -6.53 -12.13
CA ILE A 122 -9.08 -7.75 -12.25
C ILE A 122 -10.03 -8.94 -12.16
N PRO A 123 -9.96 -9.92 -13.10
CA PRO A 123 -10.72 -11.15 -13.02
C PRO A 123 -10.47 -11.86 -11.67
N LYS A 124 -11.51 -12.48 -11.12
CA LYS A 124 -11.44 -13.12 -9.79
C LYS A 124 -10.37 -14.23 -9.72
N ASP A 125 -10.08 -14.86 -10.83
CA ASP A 125 -9.08 -15.92 -10.96
C ASP A 125 -7.63 -15.40 -10.82
N HIS A 126 -7.43 -14.09 -11.01
CA HIS A 126 -6.14 -13.40 -10.86
C HIS A 126 -6.03 -12.62 -9.56
N LEU A 127 -6.95 -12.83 -8.63
CA LEU A 127 -6.83 -12.27 -7.29
C LEU A 127 -6.09 -13.25 -6.39
N LEU A 128 -5.18 -12.71 -5.57
CA LEU A 128 -4.64 -13.51 -4.47
C LEU A 128 -5.79 -13.98 -3.59
N PRO A 129 -5.85 -15.28 -3.25
CA PRO A 129 -6.84 -15.72 -2.30
C PRO A 129 -6.67 -14.88 -1.04
N GLN A 130 -7.75 -14.24 -0.61
CA GLN A 130 -7.75 -13.48 0.65
C GLN A 130 -7.72 -14.48 1.80
N SER A 131 -6.65 -15.23 1.82
CA SER A 131 -6.48 -16.30 2.77
C SER A 131 -6.11 -15.71 4.13
N PRO A 132 -6.52 -16.35 5.21
CA PRO A 132 -6.08 -16.00 6.56
C PRO A 132 -4.55 -15.97 6.69
N VAL A 133 -3.82 -16.50 5.71
CA VAL A 133 -2.35 -16.50 5.65
C VAL A 133 -1.77 -15.08 5.58
N VAL A 134 -2.34 -14.18 4.77
CA VAL A 134 -1.84 -12.79 4.69
C VAL A 134 -2.07 -12.06 6.02
N ILE A 135 -3.22 -12.29 6.63
CA ILE A 135 -3.55 -11.73 7.96
C ILE A 135 -2.63 -12.34 9.02
N ALA A 136 -2.40 -13.65 8.97
CA ALA A 136 -1.50 -14.33 9.90
C ALA A 136 -0.06 -13.83 9.77
N ILE A 137 0.44 -13.60 8.56
CA ILE A 137 1.77 -13.03 8.33
C ILE A 137 1.84 -11.60 8.90
N ALA A 138 0.84 -10.75 8.68
CA ALA A 138 0.79 -9.40 9.23
C ALA A 138 0.80 -9.40 10.76
N LEU A 139 0.03 -10.30 11.39
CA LEU A 139 0.00 -10.47 12.84
C LEU A 139 1.32 -11.05 13.38
N LEU A 140 1.93 -11.99 12.65
CA LEU A 140 3.20 -12.59 13.04
C LEU A 140 4.34 -11.56 13.00
N VAL A 141 4.36 -10.71 11.96
CA VAL A 141 5.31 -9.59 11.88
C VAL A 141 5.07 -8.60 13.01
N LEU A 142 3.81 -8.30 13.35
CA LEU A 142 3.47 -7.44 14.48
C LEU A 142 4.04 -7.98 15.80
N VAL A 143 3.85 -9.28 16.07
CA VAL A 143 4.35 -9.94 17.30
C VAL A 143 5.88 -10.00 17.33
N ALA A 144 6.52 -10.17 16.17
CA ALA A 144 7.99 -10.22 16.10
C ALA A 144 8.66 -8.85 16.28
N VAL A 145 7.92 -7.76 16.15
CA VAL A 145 8.42 -6.37 16.27
C VAL A 145 8.20 -5.78 17.67
N ILE A 146 7.28 -6.34 18.45
CA ILE A 146 7.03 -5.96 19.86
C ILE A 146 7.99 -6.71 20.76
#